data_8d5fcf81d91f91303a77dc7456d43d8f
#
_entry.id   8d5fcf81d91f91303a77dc7456d43d8f
#
_cell.length_a   1.000
_cell.length_b   1.000
_cell.length_c   1.000
_cell.angle_alpha   90.00
_cell.angle_beta   90.00
_cell.angle_gamma   90.00
#
_symmetry.space_group_name_H-M   'P 1'
#
loop_
_entity.id
_entity.type
_entity.pdbx_description
1 polymer ?
#
loop_
_entity_poly.entity_id
_entity_poly.type
_entity_poly.pdbx_seq_one_letter_code
_entity_poly.pdbx_strand_id
1 'polypeptide(L)'
;MNTKNILGVLLTLVFGLVPQTSANEPPTNILFIFADDWGWGDLSCHGHPYVKTPNIDRLAKEGTDFHRFTVASGVCSPSRTAVMTGHFPARYNIDGHFAWVPSNAKRNMPDWLDPKAPLLSRFLKSAGYATAHYGKWHLANDMIPDSPLPSEYGFDEYGAFN
;
A
#
# COMPACT_ATOMS: atom_id res chain seq x y z
N MET A 1 -46.66 -0.80 -35.37
CA MET A 1 -45.43 -1.28 -34.69
C MET A 1 -45.38 -0.62 -33.30
N ASN A 2 -45.41 -1.42 -32.25
CA ASN A 2 -45.72 -0.97 -30.89
C ASN A 2 -44.41 -0.44 -30.25
N THR A 3 -44.37 0.81 -29.86
CA THR A 3 -43.20 1.52 -29.26
C THR A 3 -42.59 0.83 -28.05
N LYS A 4 -43.33 -0.04 -27.36
CA LYS A 4 -42.88 -0.86 -26.25
C LYS A 4 -41.85 -1.93 -26.63
N ASN A 5 -41.89 -2.41 -27.89
CA ASN A 5 -40.98 -3.46 -28.36
C ASN A 5 -39.61 -2.88 -28.82
N ILE A 6 -39.58 -1.59 -29.18
CA ILE A 6 -38.34 -0.92 -29.62
C ILE A 6 -37.46 -0.61 -28.40
N LEU A 7 -38.09 -0.25 -27.23
CA LEU A 7 -37.36 0.05 -26.01
C LEU A 7 -36.69 -1.20 -25.38
N GLY A 8 -37.36 -2.35 -25.48
CA GLY A 8 -36.82 -3.64 -25.01
C GLY A 8 -35.61 -4.13 -25.81
N VAL A 9 -35.60 -3.91 -27.13
CA VAL A 9 -34.47 -4.29 -28.00
C VAL A 9 -33.28 -3.38 -27.83
N LEU A 10 -33.49 -2.09 -27.55
CA LEU A 10 -32.37 -1.15 -27.26
C LEU A 10 -31.70 -1.43 -25.90
N LEU A 11 -32.46 -1.85 -24.88
CA LEU A 11 -31.93 -2.16 -23.57
C LEU A 11 -31.07 -3.45 -23.58
N THR A 12 -31.41 -4.42 -24.42
CA THR A 12 -30.65 -5.68 -24.53
C THR A 12 -29.35 -5.51 -25.30
N LEU A 13 -29.26 -4.54 -26.18
CA LEU A 13 -28.04 -4.25 -26.98
C LEU A 13 -26.97 -3.48 -26.18
N VAL A 14 -27.37 -2.72 -25.14
CA VAL A 14 -26.43 -1.98 -24.29
C VAL A 14 -25.74 -2.88 -23.26
N PHE A 15 -26.40 -3.97 -22.82
CA PHE A 15 -25.80 -4.93 -21.89
C PHE A 15 -24.80 -5.92 -22.54
N GLY A 16 -24.79 -6.03 -23.87
CA GLY A 16 -23.92 -6.95 -24.61
C GLY A 16 -22.49 -6.44 -24.88
N LEU A 17 -22.16 -5.20 -24.49
CA LEU A 17 -20.87 -4.54 -24.77
C LEU A 17 -19.99 -4.33 -23.54
N VAL A 18 -20.25 -5.03 -22.44
CA VAL A 18 -19.25 -5.11 -21.37
C VAL A 18 -18.12 -6.02 -21.90
N PRO A 19 -16.90 -5.51 -22.10
CA PRO A 19 -15.80 -6.36 -22.48
C PRO A 19 -15.64 -7.43 -21.38
N GLN A 20 -15.90 -8.69 -21.75
CA GLN A 20 -15.53 -9.81 -20.90
C GLN A 20 -14.00 -9.78 -20.84
N THR A 21 -13.45 -9.25 -19.75
CA THR A 21 -12.04 -9.43 -19.46
C THR A 21 -11.78 -10.93 -19.40
N SER A 22 -10.96 -11.40 -20.33
CA SER A 22 -10.60 -12.81 -20.44
C SER A 22 -10.03 -13.27 -19.08
N ALA A 23 -10.69 -14.23 -18.46
CA ALA A 23 -10.30 -14.79 -17.16
C ALA A 23 -8.99 -15.60 -17.20
N ASN A 24 -8.21 -15.50 -18.28
CA ASN A 24 -7.02 -16.32 -18.55
C ASN A 24 -5.70 -15.55 -18.62
N GLU A 25 -5.69 -14.23 -18.45
CA GLU A 25 -4.41 -13.53 -18.34
C GLU A 25 -3.84 -13.72 -16.93
N PRO A 26 -2.57 -14.12 -16.80
CA PRO A 26 -1.94 -14.21 -15.50
C PRO A 26 -1.93 -12.83 -14.83
N PRO A 27 -2.11 -12.76 -13.52
CA PRO A 27 -2.12 -11.49 -12.82
C PRO A 27 -0.80 -10.75 -13.02
N THR A 28 -0.88 -9.45 -13.31
CA THR A 28 0.29 -8.58 -13.49
C THR A 28 1.09 -8.50 -12.19
N ASN A 29 2.40 -8.68 -12.25
CA ASN A 29 3.28 -8.50 -11.09
C ASN A 29 3.21 -7.06 -10.57
N ILE A 30 3.25 -6.91 -9.25
CA ILE A 30 3.19 -5.63 -8.56
C ILE A 30 4.51 -5.40 -7.83
N LEU A 31 5.23 -4.34 -8.19
CA LEU A 31 6.38 -3.85 -7.43
C LEU A 31 5.98 -2.55 -6.73
N PHE A 32 5.93 -2.57 -5.40
CA PHE A 32 5.62 -1.41 -4.58
C PHE A 32 6.91 -0.88 -3.93
N ILE A 33 7.33 0.32 -4.31
CA ILE A 33 8.50 0.99 -3.77
C ILE A 33 8.04 2.11 -2.85
N PHE A 34 8.39 2.02 -1.57
CA PHE A 34 7.98 2.96 -0.54
C PHE A 34 9.19 3.64 0.09
N ALA A 35 9.42 4.90 -0.27
CA ALA A 35 10.51 5.69 0.28
C ALA A 35 10.22 6.09 1.73
N ASP A 36 11.26 6.13 2.56
CA ASP A 36 11.22 6.54 3.96
C ASP A 36 11.86 7.93 4.11
N ASP A 37 11.20 8.82 4.84
CA ASP A 37 11.64 10.21 5.09
C ASP A 37 11.93 11.01 3.81
N TRP A 38 11.18 10.76 2.74
CA TRP A 38 11.31 11.42 1.46
C TRP A 38 10.19 12.42 1.24
N GLY A 39 10.55 13.68 1.05
CA GLY A 39 9.61 14.76 0.77
C GLY A 39 9.23 14.84 -0.71
N TRP A 40 8.09 15.45 -1.01
CA TRP A 40 7.62 15.62 -2.39
C TRP A 40 8.65 16.36 -3.27
N GLY A 41 9.33 17.36 -2.71
CA GLY A 41 10.33 18.16 -3.41
C GLY A 41 11.72 17.53 -3.53
N ASP A 42 11.93 16.30 -3.07
CA ASP A 42 13.23 15.65 -3.07
C ASP A 42 13.60 14.98 -4.42
N LEU A 43 12.64 14.96 -5.36
CA LEU A 43 12.82 14.43 -6.71
C LEU A 43 13.21 15.52 -7.71
N SER A 44 14.09 15.21 -8.67
CA SER A 44 14.45 16.17 -9.72
C SER A 44 13.28 16.50 -10.65
N CYS A 45 12.36 15.56 -10.90
CA CYS A 45 11.11 15.84 -11.62
C CYS A 45 10.16 16.81 -10.90
N HIS A 46 10.31 16.96 -9.58
CA HIS A 46 9.57 17.91 -8.76
C HIS A 46 10.37 19.19 -8.44
N GLY A 47 11.52 19.38 -9.10
CA GLY A 47 12.28 20.63 -9.03
C GLY A 47 13.39 20.67 -7.99
N HIS A 48 13.83 19.51 -7.44
CA HIS A 48 14.96 19.52 -6.50
C HIS A 48 16.24 20.09 -7.18
N PRO A 49 16.90 21.11 -6.57
CA PRO A 49 17.95 21.85 -7.27
C PRO A 49 19.26 21.04 -7.44
N TYR A 50 19.55 20.09 -6.57
CA TYR A 50 20.82 19.37 -6.54
C TYR A 50 20.69 17.87 -6.77
N VAL A 51 19.67 17.23 -6.18
CA VAL A 51 19.46 15.78 -6.32
C VAL A 51 19.01 15.47 -7.75
N LYS A 52 19.59 14.42 -8.32
CA LYS A 52 19.23 13.91 -9.65
C LYS A 52 18.64 12.51 -9.51
N THR A 53 17.43 12.34 -9.98
CA THR A 53 16.67 11.09 -9.91
C THR A 53 16.22 10.58 -11.28
N PRO A 54 17.18 10.35 -12.23
CA PRO A 54 16.83 10.16 -13.65
C PRO A 54 15.93 8.95 -13.91
N ASN A 55 16.04 7.90 -13.12
CA ASN A 55 15.19 6.71 -13.28
C ASN A 55 13.77 6.95 -12.74
N ILE A 56 13.62 7.69 -11.65
CA ILE A 56 12.30 8.05 -11.10
C ILE A 56 11.65 9.10 -12.01
N ASP A 57 12.42 10.07 -12.50
CA ASP A 57 11.96 11.07 -13.47
C ASP A 57 11.42 10.40 -14.75
N ARG A 58 12.10 9.35 -15.23
CA ARG A 58 11.64 8.56 -16.36
C ARG A 58 10.33 7.84 -16.02
N LEU A 59 10.23 7.22 -14.84
CA LEU A 59 9.01 6.57 -14.39
C LEU A 59 7.83 7.55 -14.29
N ALA A 60 8.07 8.75 -13.74
CA ALA A 60 7.07 9.81 -13.68
C ALA A 60 6.59 10.25 -15.07
N LYS A 61 7.52 10.32 -16.06
CA LYS A 61 7.19 10.69 -17.44
C LYS A 61 6.44 9.59 -18.20
N GLU A 62 6.77 8.33 -17.96
CA GLU A 62 6.19 7.17 -18.64
C GLU A 62 4.88 6.69 -17.99
N GLY A 63 4.68 6.99 -16.70
CA GLY A 63 3.54 6.59 -15.91
C GLY A 63 2.60 7.75 -15.55
N THR A 64 2.02 7.65 -14.35
CA THR A 64 1.16 8.70 -13.80
C THR A 64 1.81 9.34 -12.58
N ASP A 65 2.06 10.64 -12.65
CA ASP A 65 2.57 11.43 -11.53
C ASP A 65 1.42 12.12 -10.79
N PHE A 66 1.21 11.77 -9.52
CA PHE A 66 0.14 12.30 -8.67
C PHE A 66 0.60 13.54 -7.90
N HIS A 67 0.54 14.71 -8.50
CA HIS A 67 1.01 15.98 -7.91
C HIS A 67 0.33 16.38 -6.58
N ARG A 68 -0.85 15.84 -6.28
CA ARG A 68 -1.61 16.12 -5.05
C ARG A 68 -1.85 14.87 -4.21
N PHE A 69 -0.92 13.94 -4.27
CA PHE A 69 -0.97 12.75 -3.41
C PHE A 69 -0.44 13.12 -2.01
N THR A 70 -1.22 12.80 -0.98
CA THR A 70 -0.84 13.02 0.42
C THR A 70 -0.79 11.70 1.16
N VAL A 71 0.22 11.54 2.01
CA VAL A 71 0.34 10.38 2.91
C VAL A 71 -0.53 10.56 4.15
N ALA A 72 -0.92 9.48 4.81
CA ALA A 72 -1.73 9.52 6.02
C ALA A 72 -0.98 10.08 7.24
N SER A 73 0.34 10.05 7.23
CA SER A 73 1.21 10.58 8.28
C SER A 73 2.60 10.85 7.73
N GLY A 74 3.27 11.87 8.24
CA GLY A 74 4.70 12.13 8.00
C GLY A 74 5.65 11.30 8.86
N VAL A 75 5.14 10.31 9.62
CA VAL A 75 5.92 9.45 10.52
C VAL A 75 5.87 8.00 10.04
N CYS A 76 6.97 7.26 10.23
CA CYS A 76 7.20 5.92 9.68
C CYS A 76 6.07 4.92 9.95
N SER A 77 5.89 4.49 11.20
CA SER A 77 4.95 3.42 11.56
C SER A 77 3.50 3.75 11.24
N PRO A 78 2.96 4.96 11.52
CA PRO A 78 1.59 5.27 11.15
C PRO A 78 1.42 5.35 9.62
N SER A 79 2.39 5.88 8.87
CA SER A 79 2.32 5.90 7.41
C SER A 79 2.33 4.49 6.84
N ARG A 80 3.21 3.61 7.35
CA ARG A 80 3.29 2.19 6.95
C ARG A 80 2.04 1.41 7.33
N THR A 81 1.45 1.69 8.51
CA THR A 81 0.17 1.14 8.92
C THR A 81 -0.92 1.48 7.91
N ALA A 82 -1.01 2.74 7.49
CA ALA A 82 -2.01 3.17 6.51
C ALA A 82 -1.84 2.48 5.16
N VAL A 83 -0.60 2.39 4.66
CA VAL A 83 -0.28 1.71 3.39
C VAL A 83 -0.65 0.22 3.44
N MET A 84 -0.28 -0.46 4.52
CA MET A 84 -0.49 -1.90 4.64
C MET A 84 -1.93 -2.30 4.93
N THR A 85 -2.70 -1.44 5.62
CA THR A 85 -4.07 -1.76 6.04
C THR A 85 -5.15 -1.08 5.21
N GLY A 86 -4.82 -0.01 4.48
CA GLY A 86 -5.80 0.87 3.85
C GLY A 86 -6.63 1.70 4.84
N HIS A 87 -6.27 1.71 6.12
CA HIS A 87 -6.98 2.43 7.18
C HIS A 87 -6.15 3.57 7.75
N PHE A 88 -6.82 4.58 8.30
CA PHE A 88 -6.13 5.59 9.10
C PHE A 88 -5.47 4.95 10.33
N PRO A 89 -4.19 5.28 10.63
CA PRO A 89 -3.42 4.66 11.70
C PRO A 89 -4.01 4.90 13.10
N ALA A 90 -4.74 5.99 13.29
CA ALA A 90 -5.48 6.27 14.53
C ALA A 90 -6.48 5.16 14.92
N ARG A 91 -6.97 4.37 13.95
CA ARG A 91 -7.82 3.20 14.22
C ARG A 91 -7.12 2.14 15.07
N TYR A 92 -5.80 2.12 15.02
CA TYR A 92 -4.94 1.18 15.74
C TYR A 92 -4.18 1.84 16.90
N ASN A 93 -4.49 3.09 17.23
CA ASN A 93 -3.74 3.91 18.19
C ASN A 93 -2.25 4.04 17.81
N ILE A 94 -1.93 4.05 16.52
CA ILE A 94 -0.56 4.20 16.00
C ILE A 94 -0.43 5.61 15.45
N ASP A 95 -0.07 6.57 16.28
CA ASP A 95 0.07 7.98 15.96
C ASP A 95 1.53 8.45 15.87
N GLY A 96 2.48 7.58 16.24
CA GLY A 96 3.91 7.80 16.17
C GLY A 96 4.68 6.56 15.73
N HIS A 97 5.99 6.67 15.57
CA HIS A 97 6.83 5.51 15.28
C HIS A 97 6.87 4.54 16.47
N PHE A 98 6.89 3.26 16.19
CA PHE A 98 7.14 2.26 17.23
C PHE A 98 8.52 2.47 17.84
N ALA A 99 8.57 2.41 19.14
CA ALA A 99 9.76 2.50 19.93
C ALA A 99 9.80 1.33 20.92
N TRP A 100 10.62 1.38 21.93
CA TRP A 100 10.61 0.35 22.95
C TRP A 100 9.42 0.52 23.92
N VAL A 101 9.02 -0.58 24.57
CA VAL A 101 7.77 -0.74 25.30
C VAL A 101 7.40 0.45 26.24
N PRO A 102 8.29 0.97 27.11
CA PRO A 102 7.92 2.09 27.98
C PRO A 102 7.57 3.38 27.21
N SER A 103 8.19 3.60 26.06
CA SER A 103 7.92 4.77 25.22
C SER A 103 6.59 4.65 24.49
N ASN A 104 6.25 3.46 24.01
CA ASN A 104 4.96 3.17 23.38
C ASN A 104 3.84 3.30 24.42
N ALA A 105 3.98 2.69 25.58
CA ALA A 105 3.00 2.75 26.67
C ALA A 105 2.72 4.19 27.11
N LYS A 106 3.76 5.04 27.23
CA LYS A 106 3.63 6.45 27.60
C LYS A 106 2.79 7.26 26.58
N ARG A 107 2.77 6.83 25.34
CA ARG A 107 1.98 7.42 24.25
C ARG A 107 0.64 6.72 24.03
N ASN A 108 0.29 5.75 24.86
CA ASN A 108 -0.89 4.89 24.67
C ASN A 108 -0.91 4.16 23.32
N MET A 109 0.26 3.83 22.81
CA MET A 109 0.44 3.08 21.56
C MET A 109 0.67 1.60 21.86
N PRO A 110 0.24 0.70 20.97
CA PRO A 110 0.67 -0.70 21.01
C PRO A 110 2.18 -0.81 20.70
N ASP A 111 2.77 -1.97 20.95
CA ASP A 111 4.17 -2.25 20.62
C ASP A 111 4.39 -2.67 19.17
N TRP A 112 3.33 -3.07 18.47
CA TRP A 112 3.28 -3.41 17.05
C TRP A 112 1.87 -3.27 16.50
N LEU A 113 1.73 -3.27 15.19
CA LEU A 113 0.45 -3.41 14.53
C LEU A 113 -0.09 -4.83 14.78
N ASP A 114 -1.35 -4.95 15.18
CA ASP A 114 -1.97 -6.28 15.33
C ASP A 114 -1.86 -7.08 14.02
N PRO A 115 -1.21 -8.26 14.03
CA PRO A 115 -1.12 -9.12 12.86
C PRO A 115 -2.47 -9.54 12.27
N LYS A 116 -3.56 -9.46 13.06
CA LYS A 116 -4.93 -9.74 12.60
C LYS A 116 -5.58 -8.58 11.81
N ALA A 117 -4.93 -7.43 11.74
CA ALA A 117 -5.42 -6.33 10.92
C ALA A 117 -5.58 -6.75 9.45
N PRO A 118 -6.52 -6.15 8.69
CA PRO A 118 -6.58 -6.37 7.25
C PRO A 118 -5.29 -5.86 6.61
N LEU A 119 -4.64 -6.68 5.81
CA LEU A 119 -3.31 -6.39 5.26
C LEU A 119 -3.26 -6.60 3.76
N LEU A 120 -2.61 -5.69 3.06
CA LEU A 120 -2.40 -5.74 1.61
C LEU A 120 -1.77 -7.08 1.19
N SER A 121 -0.77 -7.56 1.93
CA SER A 121 -0.13 -8.87 1.70
C SER A 121 -1.12 -10.03 1.67
N ARG A 122 -2.06 -10.07 2.62
CA ARG A 122 -3.08 -11.13 2.68
C ARG A 122 -4.11 -11.01 1.57
N PHE A 123 -4.51 -9.79 1.20
CA PHE A 123 -5.42 -9.59 0.07
C PHE A 123 -4.77 -10.06 -1.23
N LEU A 124 -3.51 -9.71 -1.46
CA LEU A 124 -2.77 -10.16 -2.64
C LEU A 124 -2.60 -11.69 -2.64
N LYS A 125 -2.26 -12.26 -1.49
CA LYS A 125 -2.13 -13.72 -1.35
C LYS A 125 -3.46 -14.44 -1.63
N SER A 126 -4.59 -13.90 -1.17
CA SER A 126 -5.91 -14.47 -1.48
C SER A 126 -6.28 -14.38 -2.96
N ALA A 127 -5.66 -13.45 -3.69
CA ALA A 127 -5.77 -13.31 -5.14
C ALA A 127 -4.74 -14.14 -5.92
N GLY A 128 -3.96 -15.01 -5.24
CA GLY A 128 -3.01 -15.93 -5.87
C GLY A 128 -1.59 -15.38 -6.07
N TYR A 129 -1.28 -14.19 -5.52
CA TYR A 129 0.07 -13.65 -5.58
C TYR A 129 1.00 -14.31 -4.55
N ALA A 130 2.23 -14.57 -4.91
CA ALA A 130 3.33 -14.70 -3.98
C ALA A 130 3.72 -13.31 -3.47
N THR A 131 4.00 -13.17 -2.18
CA THR A 131 4.21 -11.87 -1.53
C THR A 131 5.57 -11.81 -0.86
N ALA A 132 6.32 -10.72 -1.06
CA ALA A 132 7.61 -10.50 -0.44
C ALA A 132 7.74 -9.07 0.10
N HIS A 133 8.50 -8.89 1.18
CA HIS A 133 8.86 -7.59 1.73
C HIS A 133 10.36 -7.50 1.97
N TYR A 134 10.98 -6.45 1.44
CA TYR A 134 12.40 -6.18 1.65
C TYR A 134 12.60 -4.73 2.10
N GLY A 135 13.47 -4.55 3.09
CA GLY A 135 13.81 -3.24 3.63
C GLY A 135 13.12 -2.90 4.95
N LYS A 136 12.97 -1.60 5.24
CA LYS A 136 12.41 -1.14 6.51
C LYS A 136 10.98 -1.61 6.71
N TRP A 137 10.75 -2.32 7.84
CA TRP A 137 9.44 -2.84 8.23
C TRP A 137 8.66 -1.87 9.11
N HIS A 138 9.12 -1.64 10.28
CA HIS A 138 8.63 -0.70 11.30
C HIS A 138 7.12 -0.75 11.60
N LEU A 139 6.51 -1.93 11.42
CA LEU A 139 5.16 -2.28 11.91
C LEU A 139 5.19 -3.21 13.13
N ALA A 140 6.39 -3.64 13.50
CA ALA A 140 6.76 -4.34 14.70
C ALA A 140 8.17 -3.89 15.07
N ASN A 141 8.73 -4.35 16.17
CA ASN A 141 10.07 -3.96 16.62
C ASN A 141 10.83 -5.21 17.04
N ASP A 142 11.85 -5.58 16.29
CA ASP A 142 12.71 -6.74 16.50
C ASP A 142 13.50 -6.71 17.82
N MET A 143 13.61 -5.54 18.47
CA MET A 143 14.18 -5.42 19.80
C MET A 143 13.19 -5.75 20.93
N ILE A 144 11.92 -5.96 20.64
CA ILE A 144 10.90 -6.35 21.61
C ILE A 144 10.72 -7.87 21.56
N PRO A 145 10.87 -8.60 22.67
CA PRO A 145 10.58 -10.04 22.71
C PRO A 145 9.18 -10.35 22.17
N ASP A 146 9.05 -11.46 21.46
CA ASP A 146 7.80 -11.95 20.87
C ASP A 146 7.17 -11.00 19.84
N SER A 147 7.93 -10.04 19.32
CA SER A 147 7.49 -9.14 18.26
C SER A 147 7.19 -9.92 16.98
N PRO A 148 5.99 -9.73 16.37
CA PRO A 148 5.61 -10.50 15.18
C PRO A 148 6.52 -10.24 13.99
N LEU A 149 6.85 -11.29 13.26
CA LEU A 149 7.66 -11.26 12.05
C LEU A 149 6.79 -10.90 10.82
N PRO A 150 7.36 -10.40 9.73
CA PRO A 150 6.61 -10.10 8.50
C PRO A 150 5.81 -11.29 7.93
N SER A 151 6.25 -12.52 8.17
CA SER A 151 5.49 -13.73 7.80
C SER A 151 4.14 -13.83 8.50
N GLU A 152 4.04 -13.36 9.75
CA GLU A 152 2.78 -13.32 10.50
C GLU A 152 1.80 -12.28 9.96
N TYR A 153 2.30 -11.33 9.17
CA TYR A 153 1.52 -10.34 8.43
C TYR A 153 1.18 -10.79 7.00
N GLY A 154 1.50 -12.04 6.63
CA GLY A 154 1.09 -12.66 5.38
C GLY A 154 2.10 -12.61 4.25
N PHE A 155 3.34 -12.20 4.50
CA PHE A 155 4.41 -12.31 3.51
C PHE A 155 4.97 -13.73 3.45
N ASP A 156 5.20 -14.22 2.24
CA ASP A 156 5.81 -15.53 1.99
C ASP A 156 7.32 -15.47 2.16
N GLU A 157 7.91 -14.33 1.82
CA GLU A 157 9.35 -14.08 1.91
C GLU A 157 9.62 -12.69 2.45
N TYR A 158 10.69 -12.50 3.22
CA TYR A 158 11.08 -11.19 3.70
C TYR A 158 12.57 -11.08 4.04
N GLY A 159 13.10 -9.86 3.87
CA GLY A 159 14.39 -9.41 4.41
C GLY A 159 14.15 -8.02 5.03
N ALA A 160 13.76 -8.01 6.30
CA ALA A 160 13.26 -6.80 6.98
C ALA A 160 14.22 -6.32 8.07
N PHE A 161 14.17 -4.99 8.33
CA PHE A 161 14.83 -4.32 9.46
C PHE A 161 13.96 -3.16 9.96
N ASN A 162 14.24 -2.63 11.14
CA ASN A 162 13.54 -1.49 11.74
C ASN A 162 14.44 -0.25 11.81
#